data_649b66740434948c85d9c9abea885bab
#
_entry.id   649b66740434948c85d9c9abea885bab
#
_cell.length_a   1.000
_cell.length_b   1.000
_cell.length_c   1.000
_cell.angle_alpha   90.00
_cell.angle_beta   90.00
_cell.angle_gamma   90.00
#
_symmetry.space_group_name_H-M   'P 1'
#
loop_
_entity.id
_entity.type
_entity.pdbx_description
1 polymer ?
#
loop_
_entity_poly.entity_id
_entity_poly.type
_entity_poly.pdbx_seq_one_letter_code
_entity_poly.pdbx_strand_id
1 'polypeptide(L)'
;MTPPDRPITVVLVDDHPVVRGGLRALIESFEGFEVVAEATNGEEAVREVQLHRPDVAIMDVMMPRVDGVEATRRIVRACPGTAVLVLSMAEEDDVVFSAMQAGARGYLLKGAAQEEIDRALRAVVAGEAIFGPGVATRVLGLFARETTGQPPPFPELTPREREVLELVAQGRRNAAIATVLGMAPKTVANHLSSIFVKLQVTDRSAAIVRARDGGLGRGRPS
;
A
#
# COMPACT_ATOMS: atom_id res chain seq x y z
N MET A 1 22.57 -11.98 -19.54
CA MET A 1 22.83 -10.85 -18.62
C MET A 1 23.79 -11.38 -17.58
N THR A 2 25.02 -10.88 -17.53
CA THR A 2 26.00 -11.25 -16.51
C THR A 2 25.46 -10.83 -15.15
N PRO A 3 25.49 -11.69 -14.10
CA PRO A 3 25.10 -11.28 -12.77
C PRO A 3 25.95 -10.07 -12.36
N PRO A 4 25.41 -9.11 -11.58
CA PRO A 4 26.23 -8.01 -11.08
C PRO A 4 27.40 -8.56 -10.27
N ASP A 5 28.59 -7.94 -10.40
CA ASP A 5 29.83 -8.34 -9.70
C ASP A 5 29.71 -8.31 -8.15
N ARG A 6 28.58 -7.84 -7.62
CA ARG A 6 28.26 -7.79 -6.18
C ARG A 6 26.83 -8.31 -5.93
N PRO A 7 26.56 -8.84 -4.73
CA PRO A 7 25.22 -9.25 -4.36
C PRO A 7 24.26 -8.06 -4.36
N ILE A 8 22.97 -8.34 -4.68
CA ILE A 8 21.86 -7.41 -4.49
C ILE A 8 21.61 -7.27 -3.00
N THR A 9 21.74 -6.05 -2.49
CA THR A 9 21.58 -5.77 -1.07
C THR A 9 20.13 -5.47 -0.71
N VAL A 10 19.64 -6.08 0.38
CA VAL A 10 18.23 -6.05 0.79
C VAL A 10 18.11 -5.51 2.23
N VAL A 11 17.16 -4.63 2.46
CA VAL A 11 16.66 -4.30 3.80
C VAL A 11 15.28 -4.93 3.96
N LEU A 12 15.07 -5.69 5.05
CA LEU A 12 13.79 -6.32 5.38
C LEU A 12 13.04 -5.48 6.42
N VAL A 13 11.78 -5.17 6.13
CA VAL A 13 10.94 -4.37 7.01
C VAL A 13 9.62 -5.08 7.28
N ASP A 14 9.45 -5.57 8.50
CA ASP A 14 8.25 -6.26 8.96
C ASP A 14 8.20 -6.22 10.50
N ASP A 15 7.07 -5.92 11.10
CA ASP A 15 6.92 -5.86 12.57
C ASP A 15 6.77 -7.25 13.21
N HIS A 16 6.50 -8.30 12.42
CA HIS A 16 6.35 -9.66 12.89
C HIS A 16 7.68 -10.44 12.84
N PRO A 17 8.31 -10.77 13.98
CA PRO A 17 9.64 -11.37 13.99
C PRO A 17 9.72 -12.73 13.29
N VAL A 18 8.65 -13.55 13.33
CA VAL A 18 8.62 -14.85 12.67
C VAL A 18 8.60 -14.68 11.13
N VAL A 19 7.81 -13.74 10.63
CA VAL A 19 7.74 -13.44 9.18
C VAL A 19 9.07 -12.88 8.70
N ARG A 20 9.63 -11.93 9.43
CA ARG A 20 10.92 -11.31 9.10
C ARG A 20 12.05 -12.35 9.08
N GLY A 21 12.13 -13.23 10.08
CA GLY A 21 13.11 -14.31 10.10
C GLY A 21 12.95 -15.32 8.97
N GLY A 22 11.70 -15.64 8.62
CA GLY A 22 11.40 -16.49 7.46
C GLY A 22 11.79 -15.85 6.13
N LEU A 23 11.50 -14.55 5.94
CA LEU A 23 11.91 -13.80 4.76
C LEU A 23 13.42 -13.68 4.66
N ARG A 24 14.12 -13.45 5.78
CA ARG A 24 15.58 -13.43 5.79
C ARG A 24 16.16 -14.73 5.28
N ALA A 25 15.75 -15.85 5.87
CA ALA A 25 16.22 -17.18 5.45
C ALA A 25 15.92 -17.46 3.98
N LEU A 26 14.76 -17.04 3.50
CA LEU A 26 14.37 -17.17 2.09
C LEU A 26 15.27 -16.35 1.17
N ILE A 27 15.46 -15.06 1.46
CA ILE A 27 16.26 -14.17 0.62
C ILE A 27 17.73 -14.59 0.59
N GLU A 28 18.28 -15.00 1.75
CA GLU A 28 19.65 -15.53 1.84
C GLU A 28 19.84 -16.88 1.12
N SER A 29 18.75 -17.61 0.82
CA SER A 29 18.79 -18.81 -0.01
C SER A 29 18.86 -18.52 -1.52
N PHE A 30 18.54 -17.30 -1.94
CA PHE A 30 18.63 -16.90 -3.34
C PHE A 30 20.05 -16.52 -3.72
N GLU A 31 20.53 -17.06 -4.84
CA GLU A 31 21.86 -16.73 -5.35
C GLU A 31 21.98 -15.24 -5.69
N GLY A 32 22.99 -14.58 -5.14
CA GLY A 32 23.32 -13.20 -5.43
C GLY A 32 22.50 -12.16 -4.62
N PHE A 33 21.92 -12.56 -3.50
CA PHE A 33 21.26 -11.64 -2.56
C PHE A 33 21.96 -11.63 -1.19
N GLU A 34 21.89 -10.47 -0.52
CA GLU A 34 22.41 -10.28 0.83
C GLU A 34 21.46 -9.39 1.64
N VAL A 35 21.03 -9.86 2.81
CA VAL A 35 20.25 -9.04 3.75
C VAL A 35 21.19 -8.21 4.61
N VAL A 36 21.27 -6.92 4.34
CA VAL A 36 22.21 -5.99 5.01
C VAL A 36 21.64 -5.38 6.29
N ALA A 37 20.32 -5.28 6.44
CA ALA A 37 19.67 -4.81 7.67
C ALA A 37 18.22 -5.26 7.76
N GLU A 38 17.67 -5.16 8.99
CA GLU A 38 16.28 -5.41 9.30
C GLU A 38 15.69 -4.22 10.04
N ALA A 39 14.37 -3.99 9.88
CA ALA A 39 13.61 -2.97 10.60
C ALA A 39 12.26 -3.52 11.03
N THR A 40 11.72 -2.98 12.13
CA THR A 40 10.46 -3.42 12.74
C THR A 40 9.32 -2.41 12.58
N ASN A 41 9.61 -1.25 12.00
CA ASN A 41 8.66 -0.17 11.73
C ASN A 41 9.21 0.78 10.67
N GLY A 42 8.36 1.69 10.19
CA GLY A 42 8.72 2.61 9.12
C GLY A 42 9.83 3.61 9.45
N GLU A 43 9.98 4.04 10.72
CA GLU A 43 11.05 4.96 11.12
C GLU A 43 12.41 4.27 11.07
N GLU A 44 12.48 3.05 11.58
CA GLU A 44 13.69 2.20 11.48
C GLU A 44 14.01 1.91 10.01
N ALA A 45 12.99 1.57 9.20
CA ALA A 45 13.17 1.32 7.78
C ALA A 45 13.86 2.48 7.05
N VAL A 46 13.38 3.70 7.26
CA VAL A 46 13.98 4.91 6.65
C VAL A 46 15.42 5.07 7.10
N ARG A 47 15.71 4.88 8.39
CA ARG A 47 17.07 4.99 8.94
C ARG A 47 18.00 3.94 8.34
N GLU A 48 17.60 2.66 8.34
CA GLU A 48 18.44 1.58 7.82
C GLU A 48 18.69 1.72 6.31
N VAL A 49 17.67 2.13 5.54
CA VAL A 49 17.84 2.39 4.10
C VAL A 49 18.79 3.58 3.86
N GLN A 50 18.72 4.65 4.65
CA GLN A 50 19.64 5.78 4.52
C GLN A 50 21.09 5.40 4.86
N LEU A 51 21.27 4.53 5.86
CA LEU A 51 22.58 4.07 6.31
C LEU A 51 23.23 3.12 5.30
N HIS A 52 22.49 2.10 4.87
CA HIS A 52 23.02 1.01 4.06
C HIS A 52 22.91 1.22 2.56
N ARG A 53 22.01 2.15 2.10
CA ARG A 53 21.76 2.39 0.67
C ARG A 53 21.53 1.10 -0.12
N PRO A 54 20.61 0.23 0.29
CA PRO A 54 20.40 -1.05 -0.34
C PRO A 54 19.84 -0.89 -1.76
N ASP A 55 19.97 -1.94 -2.57
CA ASP A 55 19.37 -1.98 -3.90
C ASP A 55 17.84 -2.08 -3.80
N VAL A 56 17.33 -2.83 -2.79
CA VAL A 56 15.89 -3.00 -2.57
C VAL A 56 15.53 -3.02 -1.08
N ALA A 57 14.39 -2.45 -0.74
CA ALA A 57 13.72 -2.60 0.55
C ALA A 57 12.45 -3.44 0.36
N ILE A 58 12.35 -4.57 1.07
CA ILE A 58 11.10 -5.33 1.19
C ILE A 58 10.31 -4.73 2.34
N MET A 59 9.09 -4.24 2.07
CA MET A 59 8.32 -3.41 2.97
C MET A 59 6.97 -4.03 3.30
N ASP A 60 6.71 -4.34 4.57
CA ASP A 60 5.32 -4.54 5.01
C ASP A 60 4.60 -3.20 5.11
N VAL A 61 3.32 -3.19 4.75
CA VAL A 61 2.49 -1.99 4.82
C VAL A 61 1.92 -1.80 6.23
N MET A 62 1.49 -2.89 6.85
CA MET A 62 0.71 -2.85 8.09
C MET A 62 1.61 -2.86 9.33
N MET A 63 2.26 -1.76 9.61
CA MET A 63 3.16 -1.62 10.76
C MET A 63 2.71 -0.50 11.71
N PRO A 64 3.06 -0.59 13.02
CA PRO A 64 2.74 0.46 14.00
C PRO A 64 3.57 1.73 13.79
N ARG A 65 3.06 2.86 14.28
CA ARG A 65 3.69 4.21 14.25
C ARG A 65 3.74 4.79 12.84
N VAL A 66 4.81 4.55 12.11
CA VAL A 66 4.94 4.91 10.68
C VAL A 66 4.66 3.65 9.88
N ASP A 67 3.56 3.67 9.10
CA ASP A 67 3.19 2.58 8.22
C ASP A 67 4.14 2.46 7.01
N GLY A 68 4.04 1.34 6.30
CA GLY A 68 4.93 1.08 5.17
C GLY A 68 4.69 2.00 3.97
N VAL A 69 3.51 2.59 3.82
CA VAL A 69 3.22 3.54 2.74
C VAL A 69 3.98 4.85 2.97
N GLU A 70 3.91 5.38 4.20
CA GLU A 70 4.64 6.60 4.55
C GLU A 70 6.15 6.36 4.56
N ALA A 71 6.61 5.19 5.05
CA ALA A 71 8.01 4.79 4.97
C ALA A 71 8.49 4.73 3.51
N THR A 72 7.72 4.11 2.62
CA THR A 72 8.01 4.06 1.18
C THR A 72 8.18 5.45 0.60
N ARG A 73 7.25 6.37 0.88
CA ARG A 73 7.31 7.76 0.40
C ARG A 73 8.58 8.49 0.84
N ARG A 74 8.98 8.29 2.10
CA ARG A 74 10.22 8.89 2.65
C ARG A 74 11.46 8.28 2.03
N ILE A 75 11.49 6.95 1.87
CA ILE A 75 12.61 6.22 1.26
C ILE A 75 12.82 6.67 -0.19
N VAL A 76 11.78 6.67 -1.01
CA VAL A 76 11.86 7.04 -2.43
C VAL A 76 12.37 8.48 -2.60
N ARG A 77 11.99 9.39 -1.70
CA ARG A 77 12.49 10.78 -1.72
C ARG A 77 13.94 10.90 -1.26
N ALA A 78 14.32 10.18 -0.20
CA ALA A 78 15.65 10.30 0.40
C ALA A 78 16.71 9.43 -0.30
N CYS A 79 16.30 8.31 -0.87
CA CYS A 79 17.15 7.29 -1.46
C CYS A 79 16.57 6.79 -2.80
N PRO A 80 16.56 7.62 -3.86
CA PRO A 80 15.90 7.28 -5.14
C PRO A 80 16.54 6.08 -5.86
N GLY A 81 17.74 5.68 -5.46
CA GLY A 81 18.42 4.48 -5.96
C GLY A 81 17.93 3.18 -5.33
N THR A 82 17.20 3.23 -4.19
CA THR A 82 16.64 2.06 -3.54
C THR A 82 15.25 1.78 -4.11
N ALA A 83 15.04 0.59 -4.66
CA ALA A 83 13.70 0.14 -5.05
C ALA A 83 12.90 -0.28 -3.81
N VAL A 84 11.59 -0.08 -3.82
CA VAL A 84 10.71 -0.61 -2.76
C VAL A 84 9.79 -1.67 -3.35
N LEU A 85 9.87 -2.89 -2.83
CA LEU A 85 8.96 -3.99 -3.09
C LEU A 85 8.06 -4.17 -1.86
N VAL A 86 6.78 -3.93 -2.01
CA VAL A 86 5.81 -4.18 -0.94
C VAL A 86 5.48 -5.67 -0.89
N LEU A 87 5.49 -6.23 0.33
CA LEU A 87 5.07 -7.60 0.61
C LEU A 87 4.10 -7.57 1.79
N SER A 88 2.80 -7.68 1.53
CA SER A 88 1.75 -7.44 2.52
C SER A 88 0.65 -8.49 2.51
N MET A 89 -0.05 -8.63 3.64
CA MET A 89 -1.31 -9.41 3.71
C MET A 89 -2.50 -8.60 3.18
N ALA A 90 -2.35 -7.29 2.98
CA ALA A 90 -3.42 -6.42 2.53
C ALA A 90 -3.66 -6.61 1.02
N GLU A 91 -4.91 -6.91 0.69
CA GLU A 91 -5.38 -7.02 -0.70
C GLU A 91 -6.28 -5.85 -1.10
N GLU A 92 -6.55 -4.93 -0.19
CA GLU A 92 -7.45 -3.81 -0.42
C GLU A 92 -6.89 -2.85 -1.47
N ASP A 93 -7.73 -2.47 -2.42
CA ASP A 93 -7.40 -1.60 -3.54
C ASP A 93 -6.71 -0.28 -3.09
N ASP A 94 -7.17 0.28 -1.96
CA ASP A 94 -6.65 1.53 -1.40
C ASP A 94 -5.21 1.39 -0.90
N VAL A 95 -4.87 0.25 -0.31
CA VAL A 95 -3.53 -0.01 0.21
C VAL A 95 -2.56 -0.16 -0.95
N VAL A 96 -2.95 -0.95 -1.95
CA VAL A 96 -2.17 -1.13 -3.19
C VAL A 96 -1.93 0.22 -3.87
N PHE A 97 -3.00 1.01 -4.08
CA PHE A 97 -2.92 2.30 -4.72
C PHE A 97 -2.03 3.29 -3.95
N SER A 98 -2.21 3.35 -2.63
CA SER A 98 -1.41 4.22 -1.77
C SER A 98 0.08 3.88 -1.80
N ALA A 99 0.42 2.58 -1.84
CA ALA A 99 1.79 2.12 -1.96
C ALA A 99 2.40 2.52 -3.32
N MET A 100 1.63 2.38 -4.40
CA MET A 100 2.05 2.80 -5.74
C MET A 100 2.26 4.31 -5.83
N GLN A 101 1.33 5.10 -5.31
CA GLN A 101 1.47 6.56 -5.24
C GLN A 101 2.66 7.01 -4.37
N ALA A 102 3.01 6.22 -3.36
CA ALA A 102 4.20 6.47 -2.55
C ALA A 102 5.50 6.18 -3.31
N GLY A 103 5.43 5.48 -4.46
CA GLY A 103 6.55 5.16 -5.33
C GLY A 103 7.10 3.74 -5.17
N ALA A 104 6.30 2.81 -4.62
CA ALA A 104 6.65 1.40 -4.65
C ALA A 104 6.78 0.91 -6.10
N ARG A 105 7.82 0.12 -6.40
CA ARG A 105 8.03 -0.48 -7.73
C ARG A 105 7.39 -1.85 -7.88
N GLY A 106 6.98 -2.48 -6.78
CA GLY A 106 6.30 -3.75 -6.83
C GLY A 106 5.40 -3.97 -5.64
N TYR A 107 4.40 -4.85 -5.81
CA TYR A 107 3.48 -5.26 -4.77
C TYR A 107 3.17 -6.75 -4.90
N LEU A 108 3.50 -7.51 -3.87
CA LEU A 108 3.16 -8.93 -3.75
C LEU A 108 2.37 -9.17 -2.46
N LEU A 109 1.59 -10.23 -2.45
CA LEU A 109 0.95 -10.72 -1.23
C LEU A 109 1.90 -11.61 -0.42
N LYS A 110 1.84 -11.54 0.90
CA LYS A 110 2.52 -12.49 1.80
C LYS A 110 1.89 -13.88 1.59
N GLY A 111 2.59 -14.75 0.95
CA GLY A 111 2.10 -16.06 0.47
C GLY A 111 2.44 -16.30 -1.00
N ALA A 112 3.04 -15.30 -1.66
CA ALA A 112 3.64 -15.47 -2.98
C ALA A 112 4.67 -16.61 -2.97
N ALA A 113 4.75 -17.36 -4.07
CA ALA A 113 5.73 -18.42 -4.22
C ALA A 113 7.17 -17.87 -4.19
N GLN A 114 8.12 -18.69 -3.77
CA GLN A 114 9.53 -18.29 -3.66
C GLN A 114 10.09 -17.76 -4.98
N GLU A 115 9.75 -18.41 -6.08
CA GLU A 115 10.15 -18.05 -7.44
C GLU A 115 9.54 -16.69 -7.86
N GLU A 116 8.37 -16.36 -7.35
CA GLU A 116 7.72 -15.06 -7.62
C GLU A 116 8.43 -13.94 -6.88
N ILE A 117 8.84 -14.19 -5.63
CA ILE A 117 9.60 -13.22 -4.82
C ILE A 117 10.97 -12.97 -5.43
N ASP A 118 11.73 -14.03 -5.81
CA ASP A 118 13.04 -13.87 -6.47
C ASP A 118 12.92 -13.06 -7.76
N ARG A 119 11.96 -13.43 -8.62
CA ARG A 119 11.71 -12.70 -9.87
C ARG A 119 11.35 -11.23 -9.62
N ALA A 120 10.50 -10.97 -8.61
CA ALA A 120 10.08 -9.61 -8.28
C ALA A 120 11.24 -8.75 -7.78
N LEU A 121 12.11 -9.30 -6.94
CA LEU A 121 13.29 -8.59 -6.45
C LEU A 121 14.23 -8.21 -7.59
N ARG A 122 14.52 -9.13 -8.50
CA ARG A 122 15.38 -8.85 -9.68
C ARG A 122 14.75 -7.81 -10.59
N ALA A 123 13.45 -7.90 -10.83
CA ALA A 123 12.72 -6.96 -11.69
C ALA A 123 12.74 -5.52 -11.12
N VAL A 124 12.43 -5.34 -9.82
CA VAL A 124 12.41 -3.99 -9.23
C VAL A 124 13.80 -3.36 -9.17
N VAL A 125 14.85 -4.16 -8.96
CA VAL A 125 16.24 -3.69 -9.01
C VAL A 125 16.65 -3.31 -10.45
N ALA A 126 16.16 -4.04 -11.45
CA ALA A 126 16.35 -3.68 -12.86
C ALA A 126 15.55 -2.44 -13.30
N GLY A 127 14.72 -1.88 -12.41
CA GLY A 127 13.91 -0.69 -12.70
C GLY A 127 12.53 -0.99 -13.28
N GLU A 128 12.14 -2.26 -13.33
CA GLU A 128 10.82 -2.68 -13.77
C GLU A 128 9.77 -2.50 -12.65
N ALA A 129 8.50 -2.40 -13.05
CA ALA A 129 7.37 -2.48 -12.12
C ALA A 129 6.78 -3.88 -12.17
N ILE A 130 6.55 -4.50 -11.00
CA ILE A 130 6.01 -5.85 -10.92
C ILE A 130 4.87 -5.97 -9.91
N PHE A 131 3.83 -6.69 -10.31
CA PHE A 131 2.64 -6.92 -9.49
C PHE A 131 2.27 -8.39 -9.53
N GLY A 132 1.91 -8.94 -8.39
CA GLY A 132 1.30 -10.26 -8.33
C GLY A 132 -0.01 -10.31 -9.13
N PRO A 133 -0.47 -11.50 -9.55
CA PRO A 133 -1.60 -11.66 -10.48
C PRO A 133 -2.89 -10.96 -10.01
N GLY A 134 -3.22 -11.04 -8.72
CA GLY A 134 -4.39 -10.36 -8.14
C GLY A 134 -4.26 -8.84 -8.07
N VAL A 135 -3.04 -8.34 -7.90
CA VAL A 135 -2.73 -6.91 -7.77
C VAL A 135 -2.73 -6.21 -9.12
N ALA A 136 -2.21 -6.85 -10.16
CA ALA A 136 -2.15 -6.27 -11.51
C ALA A 136 -3.53 -5.86 -12.05
N THR A 137 -4.55 -6.72 -11.88
CA THR A 137 -5.92 -6.44 -12.29
C THR A 137 -6.50 -5.22 -11.56
N ARG A 138 -6.19 -5.07 -10.27
CA ARG A 138 -6.64 -3.94 -9.43
C ARG A 138 -5.98 -2.63 -9.86
N VAL A 139 -4.67 -2.65 -10.08
CA VAL A 139 -3.91 -1.49 -10.57
C VAL A 139 -4.46 -1.01 -11.90
N LEU A 140 -4.71 -1.91 -12.86
CA LEU A 140 -5.32 -1.56 -14.16
C LEU A 140 -6.73 -0.99 -14.00
N GLY A 141 -7.54 -1.53 -13.08
CA GLY A 141 -8.88 -1.01 -12.77
C GLY A 141 -8.85 0.40 -12.19
N LEU A 142 -7.84 0.73 -11.40
CA LEU A 142 -7.65 2.07 -10.83
C LEU A 142 -7.31 3.10 -11.92
N PHE A 143 -6.38 2.79 -12.82
CA PHE A 143 -6.04 3.65 -13.95
C PHE A 143 -7.22 3.85 -14.91
N ALA A 144 -8.04 2.83 -15.13
CA ALA A 144 -9.24 2.95 -15.97
C ALA A 144 -10.28 3.92 -15.37
N ARG A 145 -10.32 4.09 -14.05
CA ARG A 145 -11.22 5.04 -13.37
C ARG A 145 -10.73 6.49 -13.42
N GLU A 146 -9.43 6.73 -13.53
CA GLU A 146 -8.85 8.08 -13.61
C GLU A 146 -9.01 8.75 -14.99
N THR A 147 -9.35 8.00 -16.03
CA THR A 147 -9.46 8.53 -17.41
C THR A 147 -10.70 9.39 -17.68
N THR A 148 -11.55 9.67 -16.72
CA THR A 148 -12.75 10.53 -16.93
C THR A 148 -12.51 12.03 -16.77
N GLY A 149 -11.26 12.49 -16.64
CA GLY A 149 -10.86 13.90 -16.85
C GLY A 149 -11.35 14.94 -15.82
N GLN A 150 -12.16 14.55 -14.83
CA GLN A 150 -12.52 15.42 -13.70
C GLN A 150 -11.88 14.91 -12.41
N PRO A 151 -11.23 15.80 -11.63
CA PRO A 151 -10.76 15.39 -10.32
C PRO A 151 -11.94 14.84 -9.50
N PRO A 152 -11.76 13.68 -8.85
CA PRO A 152 -12.84 13.10 -8.07
C PRO A 152 -13.22 14.05 -6.92
N PRO A 153 -14.48 14.05 -6.48
CA PRO A 153 -14.88 14.78 -5.28
C PRO A 153 -14.03 14.28 -4.10
N PHE A 154 -13.56 15.20 -3.28
CA PHE A 154 -12.68 14.93 -2.14
C PHE A 154 -11.37 14.22 -2.54
N PRO A 155 -10.45 14.91 -3.24
CA PRO A 155 -9.19 14.32 -3.70
C PRO A 155 -8.27 13.88 -2.55
N GLU A 156 -8.48 14.37 -1.32
CA GLU A 156 -7.80 13.97 -0.09
C GLU A 156 -8.19 12.57 0.41
N LEU A 157 -9.32 12.03 -0.08
CA LEU A 157 -9.78 10.70 0.28
C LEU A 157 -9.25 9.65 -0.69
N THR A 158 -8.90 8.49 -0.16
CA THR A 158 -8.63 7.31 -0.99
C THR A 158 -9.89 6.88 -1.75
N PRO A 159 -9.77 6.12 -2.86
CA PRO A 159 -10.93 5.58 -3.56
C PRO A 159 -11.91 4.84 -2.63
N ARG A 160 -11.37 4.05 -1.70
CA ARG A 160 -12.19 3.27 -0.75
C ARG A 160 -12.88 4.14 0.30
N GLU A 161 -12.20 5.12 0.85
CA GLU A 161 -12.80 6.10 1.75
C GLU A 161 -13.93 6.88 1.05
N ARG A 162 -13.77 7.16 -0.23
CA ARG A 162 -14.79 7.84 -1.03
C ARG A 162 -16.01 6.94 -1.27
N GLU A 163 -15.81 5.63 -1.54
CA GLU A 163 -16.91 4.65 -1.62
C GLU A 163 -17.67 4.54 -0.28
N VAL A 164 -16.93 4.49 0.83
CA VAL A 164 -17.53 4.50 2.17
C VAL A 164 -18.31 5.80 2.38
N LEU A 165 -17.74 6.95 2.06
CA LEU A 165 -18.39 8.25 2.22
C LEU A 165 -19.63 8.39 1.34
N GLU A 166 -19.63 7.86 0.12
CA GLU A 166 -20.79 7.80 -0.78
C GLU A 166 -21.95 7.07 -0.11
N LEU A 167 -21.71 5.86 0.44
CA LEU A 167 -22.74 5.08 1.13
C LEU A 167 -23.20 5.73 2.45
N VAL A 168 -22.30 6.45 3.13
CA VAL A 168 -22.62 7.27 4.30
C VAL A 168 -23.54 8.42 3.91
N ALA A 169 -23.28 9.12 2.82
CA ALA A 169 -24.09 10.20 2.28
C ALA A 169 -25.49 9.72 1.88
N GLN A 170 -25.62 8.44 1.49
CA GLN A 170 -26.91 7.74 1.26
C GLN A 170 -27.63 7.34 2.57
N GLY A 171 -27.04 7.61 3.74
CA GLY A 171 -27.63 7.28 5.04
C GLY A 171 -27.46 5.82 5.48
N ARG A 172 -26.61 5.03 4.81
CA ARG A 172 -26.40 3.62 5.17
C ARG A 172 -25.63 3.46 6.48
N ARG A 173 -26.04 2.49 7.32
CA ARG A 173 -25.34 2.14 8.57
C ARG A 173 -24.09 1.31 8.29
N ASN A 174 -23.11 1.30 9.21
CA ASN A 174 -21.84 0.59 9.03
C ASN A 174 -21.99 -0.90 8.66
N ALA A 175 -22.96 -1.60 9.26
CA ALA A 175 -23.22 -2.99 8.92
C ALA A 175 -23.69 -3.17 7.46
N ALA A 176 -24.54 -2.27 6.95
CA ALA A 176 -24.99 -2.30 5.57
C ALA A 176 -23.85 -1.92 4.60
N ILE A 177 -23.01 -0.96 4.96
CA ILE A 177 -21.80 -0.58 4.20
C ILE A 177 -20.85 -1.77 4.14
N ALA A 178 -20.62 -2.44 5.27
CA ALA A 178 -19.77 -3.63 5.37
C ALA A 178 -20.23 -4.73 4.40
N THR A 179 -21.54 -5.01 4.37
CA THR A 179 -22.12 -6.00 3.44
C THR A 179 -21.94 -5.60 1.98
N VAL A 180 -22.23 -4.33 1.64
CA VAL A 180 -22.13 -3.84 0.25
C VAL A 180 -20.69 -3.87 -0.25
N LEU A 181 -19.74 -3.53 0.61
CA LEU A 181 -18.31 -3.40 0.25
C LEU A 181 -17.49 -4.67 0.53
N GLY A 182 -18.11 -5.75 1.03
CA GLY A 182 -17.44 -7.02 1.31
C GLY A 182 -16.39 -6.94 2.41
N MET A 183 -16.58 -6.10 3.44
CA MET A 183 -15.62 -5.90 4.52
C MET A 183 -16.21 -6.11 5.90
N ALA A 184 -15.36 -6.20 6.94
CA ALA A 184 -15.82 -6.26 8.32
C ALA A 184 -16.38 -4.90 8.80
N PRO A 185 -17.42 -4.86 9.67
CA PRO A 185 -17.93 -3.61 10.23
C PRO A 185 -16.88 -2.76 10.96
N LYS A 186 -15.87 -3.40 11.57
CA LYS A 186 -14.74 -2.73 12.21
C LYS A 186 -13.88 -1.98 11.19
N THR A 187 -13.68 -2.55 10.00
CA THR A 187 -12.94 -1.91 8.91
C THR A 187 -13.67 -0.66 8.41
N VAL A 188 -15.01 -0.71 8.28
CA VAL A 188 -15.81 0.48 7.97
C VAL A 188 -15.65 1.58 9.02
N ALA A 189 -15.61 1.22 10.31
CA ALA A 189 -15.40 2.19 11.38
C ALA A 189 -14.02 2.86 11.31
N ASN A 190 -12.99 2.10 10.95
CA ASN A 190 -11.63 2.62 10.76
C ASN A 190 -11.58 3.61 9.60
N HIS A 191 -12.19 3.26 8.44
CA HIS A 191 -12.30 4.19 7.31
C HIS A 191 -13.04 5.48 7.69
N LEU A 192 -14.14 5.37 8.45
CA LEU A 192 -14.87 6.56 8.91
C LEU A 192 -14.01 7.47 9.79
N SER A 193 -13.23 6.89 10.70
CA SER A 193 -12.31 7.67 11.54
C SER A 193 -11.27 8.42 10.69
N SER A 194 -10.70 7.76 9.69
CA SER A 194 -9.78 8.38 8.74
C SER A 194 -10.44 9.48 7.92
N ILE A 195 -11.65 9.23 7.40
CA ILE A 195 -12.45 10.22 6.64
C ILE A 195 -12.72 11.46 7.49
N PHE A 196 -13.12 11.29 8.76
CA PHE A 196 -13.41 12.43 9.63
C PHE A 196 -12.19 13.32 9.84
N VAL A 197 -11.03 12.70 10.03
CA VAL A 197 -9.75 13.44 10.15
C VAL A 197 -9.43 14.19 8.85
N LYS A 198 -9.50 13.52 7.70
CA LYS A 198 -9.15 14.10 6.40
C LYS A 198 -10.09 15.23 5.98
N LEU A 199 -11.39 15.06 6.22
CA LEU A 199 -12.41 16.07 5.91
C LEU A 199 -12.56 17.15 7.00
N GLN A 200 -11.83 17.01 8.13
CA GLN A 200 -11.90 17.92 9.29
C GLN A 200 -13.33 18.06 9.84
N VAL A 201 -14.06 16.94 9.92
CA VAL A 201 -15.41 16.88 10.48
C VAL A 201 -15.42 16.12 11.80
N THR A 202 -16.34 16.49 12.69
CA THR A 202 -16.38 15.97 14.06
C THR A 202 -17.21 14.70 14.22
N ASP A 203 -18.18 14.49 13.33
CA ASP A 203 -19.14 13.41 13.45
C ASP A 203 -19.70 12.97 12.09
N ARG A 204 -20.51 11.90 12.14
CA ARG A 204 -21.13 11.30 10.94
C ARG A 204 -22.11 12.29 10.24
N SER A 205 -22.83 13.09 10.99
CA SER A 205 -23.81 14.03 10.42
C SER A 205 -23.10 15.12 9.64
N ALA A 206 -22.03 15.67 10.18
CA ALA A 206 -21.18 16.62 9.50
C ALA A 206 -20.53 16.00 8.24
N ALA A 207 -20.11 14.74 8.30
CA ALA A 207 -19.58 14.03 7.14
C ALA A 207 -20.64 13.85 6.03
N ILE A 208 -21.89 13.54 6.38
CA ILE A 208 -23.00 13.43 5.42
C ILE A 208 -23.26 14.78 4.73
N VAL A 209 -23.32 15.87 5.48
CA VAL A 209 -23.51 17.20 4.91
C VAL A 209 -22.38 17.54 3.95
N ARG A 210 -21.14 17.40 4.42
CA ARG A 210 -19.94 17.66 3.61
C ARG A 210 -19.89 16.85 2.32
N ALA A 211 -20.28 15.56 2.41
CA ALA A 211 -20.31 14.64 1.25
C ALA A 211 -21.35 15.09 0.22
N ARG A 212 -22.54 15.47 0.67
CA ARG A 212 -23.63 15.94 -0.21
C ARG A 212 -23.32 17.28 -0.88
N ASP A 213 -22.70 18.18 -0.17
CA ASP A 213 -22.22 19.47 -0.72
C ASP A 213 -21.15 19.22 -1.80
N GLY A 214 -20.31 18.19 -1.63
CA GLY A 214 -19.33 17.75 -2.63
C GLY A 214 -19.90 16.87 -3.75
N GLY A 215 -21.23 16.68 -3.80
CA GLY A 215 -21.91 15.97 -4.89
C GLY A 215 -22.05 14.46 -4.70
N LEU A 216 -21.64 13.91 -3.55
CA LEU A 216 -21.83 12.49 -3.21
C LEU A 216 -23.26 12.21 -2.68
N GLY A 217 -23.67 10.93 -2.68
CA GLY A 217 -24.96 10.50 -2.13
C GLY A 217 -26.16 10.70 -3.06
N ARG A 218 -25.95 11.28 -4.23
CA ARG A 218 -26.99 11.33 -5.27
C ARG A 218 -26.94 10.01 -6.02
N GLY A 219 -27.90 9.10 -5.74
CA GLY A 219 -27.99 7.85 -6.48
C GLY A 219 -27.87 8.11 -7.98
N ARG A 220 -27.06 7.32 -8.69
CA ARG A 220 -27.04 7.35 -10.15
C ARG A 220 -28.48 7.12 -10.62
N PRO A 221 -29.03 7.96 -11.49
CA PRO A 221 -30.27 7.63 -12.16
C PRO A 221 -30.04 6.33 -12.94
N SER A 222 -30.96 5.40 -12.78
CA SER A 222 -31.03 4.09 -13.45
C SER A 222 -31.03 4.25 -14.96
#